data_e6a87bf0a45bde7ab3e5d78fa5e5d253
#
_entry.id   e6a87bf0a45bde7ab3e5d78fa5e5d253
#
_cell.length_a   1.000
_cell.length_b   1.000
_cell.length_c   1.000
_cell.angle_alpha   90.00
_cell.angle_beta   90.00
_cell.angle_gamma   90.00
#
_symmetry.space_group_name_H-M   'P 1'
#
loop_
_entity.id
_entity.type
_entity.pdbx_description
1 polymer ?
#
loop_
_entity_poly.entity_id
_entity_poly.type
_entity_poly.pdbx_seq_one_letter_code
_entity_poly.pdbx_strand_id
1 'polypeptide(L)'
;MKPSNAYLVGLDNGGTANKFTVMDRDGNFLIDRLVELPSRVTEGPVAAVGALSEAFEAAIELAGVVHEEVLGVGLDTPGPATADGVISSRGGTNFAHDDWKGYDFRAALEDELGLPVVYNNDGNAAALYAHHEHFGAIGGERSSISAIVGTGLGGGVVVGGHIVKGAAGMAGELGHVHIPMEGLL
;
A
#
# COMPACT_ATOMS: atom_id res chain seq x y z
N MET A 1 4.07 -27.82 10.55
CA MET A 1 5.45 -27.34 10.26
C MET A 1 5.30 -25.99 9.59
N LYS A 2 6.02 -24.94 10.05
CA LYS A 2 6.08 -23.69 9.25
C LYS A 2 6.85 -24.04 7.97
N PRO A 3 6.42 -23.58 6.79
CA PRO A 3 7.16 -23.82 5.55
C PRO A 3 8.60 -23.31 5.71
N SER A 4 9.55 -24.01 5.12
CA SER A 4 10.96 -23.62 5.15
C SER A 4 11.20 -22.30 4.43
N ASN A 5 10.37 -22.00 3.46
CA ASN A 5 10.31 -20.74 2.71
C ASN A 5 9.05 -19.97 3.15
N ALA A 6 9.17 -18.66 3.29
CA ALA A 6 8.07 -17.81 3.65
C ALA A 6 8.27 -16.46 2.96
N TYR A 7 7.26 -16.07 2.21
CA TYR A 7 7.29 -14.89 1.36
C TYR A 7 6.18 -13.92 1.73
N LEU A 8 6.39 -12.67 1.38
CA LEU A 8 5.39 -11.61 1.43
C LEU A 8 5.18 -11.07 0.02
N VAL A 9 3.94 -10.79 -0.33
CA VAL A 9 3.59 -10.13 -1.59
C VAL A 9 3.21 -8.69 -1.31
N GLY A 10 3.79 -7.75 -2.05
CA GLY A 10 3.41 -6.35 -2.04
C GLY A 10 2.58 -6.01 -3.26
N LEU A 11 1.44 -5.35 -3.06
CA LEU A 11 0.52 -4.90 -4.11
C LEU A 11 0.28 -3.38 -3.96
N ASP A 12 0.73 -2.59 -4.93
CA ASP A 12 0.44 -1.16 -5.07
C ASP A 12 -0.74 -1.00 -6.04
N ASN A 13 -1.91 -0.66 -5.50
CA ASN A 13 -3.12 -0.42 -6.30
C ASN A 13 -3.20 1.05 -6.70
N GLY A 14 -2.66 1.39 -7.83
CA GLY A 14 -2.77 2.73 -8.40
C GLY A 14 -4.09 3.00 -9.13
N GLY A 15 -4.30 4.25 -9.53
CA GLY A 15 -5.52 4.66 -10.26
C GLY A 15 -5.70 3.99 -11.62
N THR A 16 -4.63 3.55 -12.26
CA THR A 16 -4.66 2.95 -13.61
C THR A 16 -4.01 1.57 -13.65
N ALA A 17 -3.03 1.32 -12.78
CA ALA A 17 -2.26 0.08 -12.79
C ALA A 17 -2.00 -0.42 -11.37
N ASN A 18 -2.00 -1.74 -11.22
CA ASN A 18 -1.46 -2.45 -10.07
C ASN A 18 0.00 -2.77 -10.34
N LYS A 19 0.86 -2.47 -9.38
CA LYS A 19 2.25 -2.92 -9.37
C LYS A 19 2.42 -3.94 -8.27
N PHE A 20 3.39 -4.84 -8.42
CA PHE A 20 3.57 -5.90 -7.44
C PHE A 20 5.02 -6.36 -7.32
N THR A 21 5.32 -6.94 -6.18
CA THR A 21 6.61 -7.57 -5.89
C THR A 21 6.45 -8.73 -4.91
N VAL A 22 7.47 -9.57 -4.82
CA VAL A 22 7.57 -10.62 -3.81
C VAL A 22 8.88 -10.45 -3.06
N MET A 23 8.83 -10.61 -1.75
CA MET A 23 9.97 -10.45 -0.85
C MET A 23 10.15 -11.71 -0.01
N ASP A 24 11.39 -12.15 0.17
CA ASP A 24 11.74 -13.25 1.08
C ASP A 24 11.87 -12.77 2.54
N ARG A 25 12.20 -13.68 3.45
CA ARG A 25 12.38 -13.38 4.88
C ARG A 25 13.57 -12.48 5.20
N ASP A 26 14.53 -12.44 4.32
CA ASP A 26 15.76 -11.64 4.50
C ASP A 26 15.59 -10.24 3.92
N GLY A 27 14.42 -9.93 3.34
CA GLY A 27 14.09 -8.65 2.73
C GLY A 27 14.51 -8.52 1.27
N ASN A 28 14.92 -9.60 0.62
CA ASN A 28 15.33 -9.55 -0.78
C ASN A 28 14.10 -9.62 -1.68
N PHE A 29 14.04 -8.73 -2.67
CA PHE A 29 13.03 -8.77 -3.71
C PHE A 29 13.35 -9.88 -4.73
N LEU A 30 12.34 -10.70 -5.05
CA LEU A 30 12.49 -11.81 -6.01
C LEU A 30 12.15 -11.38 -7.45
N ILE A 31 11.51 -10.24 -7.63
CA ILE A 31 11.20 -9.66 -8.94
C ILE A 31 12.09 -8.42 -9.12
N ASP A 32 12.97 -8.46 -10.10
CA ASP A 32 14.04 -7.48 -10.37
C ASP A 32 13.60 -6.36 -11.34
N ARG A 33 12.34 -6.35 -11.74
CA ARG A 33 11.77 -5.38 -12.69
C ARG A 33 10.41 -4.91 -12.24
N LEU A 34 10.05 -3.69 -12.65
CA LEU A 34 8.69 -3.19 -12.49
C LEU A 34 7.74 -3.95 -13.43
N VAL A 35 6.67 -4.51 -12.85
CA VAL A 35 5.59 -5.15 -13.59
C VAL A 35 4.28 -4.46 -13.24
N GLU A 36 3.48 -4.19 -14.25
CA GLU A 36 2.21 -3.48 -14.12
C GLU A 36 1.08 -4.25 -14.81
N LEU A 37 -0.07 -4.34 -14.13
CA LEU A 37 -1.32 -4.83 -14.70
C LEU A 37 -2.43 -3.79 -14.49
N PRO A 38 -3.50 -3.77 -15.30
CA PRO A 38 -4.60 -2.83 -15.13
C PRO A 38 -5.22 -2.93 -13.72
N SER A 39 -5.48 -1.80 -13.04
CA SER A 39 -6.05 -1.79 -11.69
C SER A 39 -7.58 -1.93 -11.65
N ARG A 40 -8.26 -1.52 -12.71
CA ARG A 40 -9.73 -1.54 -12.87
C ARG A 40 -10.51 -0.83 -11.75
N VAL A 41 -9.88 0.06 -10.98
CA VAL A 41 -10.52 0.76 -9.86
C VAL A 41 -11.71 1.62 -10.30
N THR A 42 -11.68 2.14 -11.52
CA THR A 42 -12.77 2.94 -12.09
C THR A 42 -14.00 2.11 -12.50
N GLU A 43 -13.84 0.78 -12.59
CA GLU A 43 -14.93 -0.17 -12.90
C GLU A 43 -15.67 -0.63 -11.63
N GLY A 44 -15.19 -0.21 -10.45
CA GLY A 44 -15.77 -0.52 -9.16
C GLY A 44 -14.98 -1.55 -8.34
N PRO A 45 -15.39 -1.76 -7.07
CA PRO A 45 -14.60 -2.52 -6.11
C PRO A 45 -14.43 -4.00 -6.48
N VAL A 46 -15.45 -4.65 -7.02
CA VAL A 46 -15.36 -6.06 -7.40
C VAL A 46 -14.35 -6.27 -8.53
N ALA A 47 -14.35 -5.40 -9.53
CA ALA A 47 -13.38 -5.45 -10.62
C ALA A 47 -11.95 -5.19 -10.14
N ALA A 48 -11.78 -4.26 -9.19
CA ALA A 48 -10.49 -3.94 -8.61
C ALA A 48 -9.93 -5.09 -7.76
N VAL A 49 -10.75 -5.74 -6.94
CA VAL A 49 -10.34 -6.95 -6.17
C VAL A 49 -9.91 -8.06 -7.11
N GLY A 50 -10.68 -8.34 -8.17
CA GLY A 50 -10.31 -9.33 -9.17
C GLY A 50 -8.98 -8.99 -9.87
N ALA A 51 -8.75 -7.71 -10.20
CA ALA A 51 -7.48 -7.26 -10.78
C ALA A 51 -6.28 -7.38 -9.82
N LEU A 52 -6.50 -7.22 -8.50
CA LEU A 52 -5.48 -7.48 -7.49
C LEU A 52 -5.20 -8.97 -7.31
N SER A 53 -6.21 -9.82 -7.40
CA SER A 53 -6.04 -11.28 -7.42
C SER A 53 -5.22 -11.72 -8.63
N GLU A 54 -5.51 -11.20 -9.83
CA GLU A 54 -4.70 -11.41 -11.04
C GLU A 54 -3.23 -10.95 -10.85
N ALA A 55 -3.02 -9.81 -10.18
CA ALA A 55 -1.69 -9.28 -9.90
C ALA A 55 -0.93 -10.14 -8.89
N PHE A 56 -1.61 -10.66 -7.86
CA PHE A 56 -1.06 -11.60 -6.90
C PHE A 56 -0.60 -12.90 -7.58
N GLU A 57 -1.44 -13.51 -8.39
CA GLU A 57 -1.09 -14.73 -9.13
C GLU A 57 0.11 -14.51 -10.06
N ALA A 58 0.15 -13.38 -10.77
CA ALA A 58 1.28 -13.02 -11.61
C ALA A 58 2.57 -12.79 -10.80
N ALA A 59 2.46 -12.23 -9.60
CA ALA A 59 3.61 -12.01 -8.72
C ALA A 59 4.24 -13.34 -8.27
N ILE A 60 3.44 -14.27 -7.77
CA ILE A 60 3.96 -15.56 -7.28
C ILE A 60 4.49 -16.43 -8.44
N GLU A 61 3.83 -16.40 -9.61
CA GLU A 61 4.31 -17.09 -10.80
C GLU A 61 5.69 -16.57 -11.25
N LEU A 62 5.86 -15.24 -11.35
CA LEU A 62 7.12 -14.62 -11.74
C LEU A 62 8.23 -14.86 -10.74
N ALA A 63 7.91 -14.92 -9.46
CA ALA A 63 8.86 -15.20 -8.38
C ALA A 63 9.20 -16.71 -8.24
N GLY A 64 8.43 -17.60 -8.89
CA GLY A 64 8.57 -19.04 -8.73
C GLY A 64 8.16 -19.54 -7.34
N VAL A 65 7.21 -18.85 -6.69
CA VAL A 65 6.67 -19.11 -5.36
C VAL A 65 5.30 -19.74 -5.49
N VAL A 66 4.93 -20.62 -4.57
CA VAL A 66 3.57 -21.17 -4.50
C VAL A 66 2.76 -20.49 -3.41
N HIS A 67 1.43 -20.45 -3.58
CA HIS A 67 0.51 -19.76 -2.68
C HIS A 67 0.70 -20.13 -1.19
N GLU A 68 0.91 -21.42 -0.91
CA GLU A 68 1.07 -21.96 0.45
C GLU A 68 2.34 -21.48 1.16
N GLU A 69 3.30 -20.92 0.43
CA GLU A 69 4.53 -20.33 0.97
C GLU A 69 4.37 -18.83 1.28
N VAL A 70 3.27 -18.19 0.83
CA VAL A 70 2.99 -16.78 1.10
C VAL A 70 2.38 -16.63 2.51
N LEU A 71 2.98 -15.81 3.34
CA LEU A 71 2.52 -15.54 4.71
C LEU A 71 1.46 -14.45 4.79
N GLY A 72 1.43 -13.56 3.81
CA GLY A 72 0.51 -12.43 3.79
C GLY A 72 0.85 -11.42 2.69
N VAL A 73 -0.02 -10.45 2.57
CA VAL A 73 0.01 -9.44 1.52
C VAL A 73 0.05 -8.04 2.13
N GLY A 74 0.94 -7.19 1.63
CA GLY A 74 0.87 -5.74 1.85
C GLY A 74 0.09 -5.10 0.71
N LEU A 75 -0.98 -4.39 1.04
CA LEU A 75 -1.77 -3.60 0.09
C LEU A 75 -1.59 -2.12 0.37
N ASP A 76 -1.25 -1.36 -0.64
CA ASP A 76 -1.40 0.09 -0.56
C ASP A 76 -2.29 0.63 -1.68
N THR A 77 -2.91 1.79 -1.39
CA THR A 77 -3.77 2.49 -2.34
C THR A 77 -3.64 4.00 -2.14
N PRO A 78 -3.87 4.82 -3.17
CA PRO A 78 -4.09 6.24 -2.95
C PRO A 78 -5.34 6.46 -2.10
N GLY A 79 -5.31 7.50 -1.23
CA GLY A 79 -6.47 7.84 -0.41
C GLY A 79 -7.69 8.33 -1.20
N PRO A 80 -8.79 8.62 -0.51
CA PRO A 80 -8.98 8.58 0.93
C PRO A 80 -9.55 7.24 1.45
N ALA A 81 -8.87 6.64 2.40
CA ALA A 81 -9.35 5.46 3.11
C ALA A 81 -9.07 5.58 4.62
N THR A 82 -9.76 4.80 5.43
CA THR A 82 -9.45 4.67 6.86
C THR A 82 -8.11 3.95 7.07
N ALA A 83 -7.60 3.99 8.30
CA ALA A 83 -6.39 3.26 8.67
C ALA A 83 -6.47 1.73 8.42
N ASP A 84 -7.67 1.19 8.32
CA ASP A 84 -7.95 -0.23 8.11
C ASP A 84 -8.30 -0.59 6.66
N GLY A 85 -8.28 0.38 5.73
CA GLY A 85 -8.51 0.14 4.31
C GLY A 85 -9.97 0.22 3.87
N VAL A 86 -10.84 0.85 4.68
CA VAL A 86 -12.21 1.16 4.26
C VAL A 86 -12.21 2.46 3.45
N ILE A 87 -12.65 2.39 2.20
CA ILE A 87 -12.70 3.55 1.30
C ILE A 87 -13.71 4.57 1.82
N SER A 88 -13.29 5.82 1.97
CA SER A 88 -14.16 6.84 2.53
C SER A 88 -15.23 7.29 1.52
N SER A 89 -16.36 7.77 2.06
CA SER A 89 -17.47 8.29 1.24
C SER A 89 -17.13 9.57 0.47
N ARG A 90 -15.97 10.18 0.72
CA ARG A 90 -15.54 11.44 0.09
C ARG A 90 -14.65 11.22 -1.13
N GLY A 91 -14.67 10.06 -1.71
CA GLY A 91 -14.01 9.58 -2.92
C GLY A 91 -12.89 10.44 -3.50
N GLY A 92 -11.72 9.86 -3.68
CA GLY A 92 -10.71 10.43 -4.58
C GLY A 92 -11.12 10.21 -6.04
N THR A 93 -10.43 10.86 -6.94
CA THR A 93 -10.69 10.79 -8.40
C THR A 93 -10.71 9.33 -8.92
N ASN A 94 -9.93 8.45 -8.30
CA ASN A 94 -9.81 7.06 -8.71
C ASN A 94 -10.93 6.16 -8.18
N PHE A 95 -11.57 6.52 -7.06
CA PHE A 95 -12.66 5.78 -6.42
C PHE A 95 -14.01 6.46 -6.64
N ALA A 96 -14.27 6.88 -7.90
CA ALA A 96 -15.48 7.63 -8.25
C ALA A 96 -16.74 6.76 -8.38
N HIS A 97 -16.59 5.43 -8.52
CA HIS A 97 -17.74 4.52 -8.58
C HIS A 97 -18.49 4.51 -7.24
N ASP A 98 -19.82 4.55 -7.29
CA ASP A 98 -20.64 4.68 -6.06
C ASP A 98 -20.44 3.54 -5.07
N ASP A 99 -20.16 2.33 -5.53
CA ASP A 99 -19.97 1.14 -4.71
C ASP A 99 -18.69 1.19 -3.86
N TRP A 100 -17.78 2.15 -4.11
CA TRP A 100 -16.62 2.36 -3.27
C TRP A 100 -16.92 2.95 -1.89
N LYS A 101 -18.08 3.60 -1.74
CA LYS A 101 -18.44 4.30 -0.48
C LYS A 101 -18.62 3.33 0.67
N GLY A 102 -17.65 3.31 1.59
CA GLY A 102 -17.67 2.42 2.75
C GLY A 102 -17.25 0.99 2.43
N TYR A 103 -16.69 0.73 1.26
CA TYR A 103 -16.20 -0.58 0.90
C TYR A 103 -14.92 -0.92 1.66
N ASP A 104 -14.90 -2.06 2.37
CA ASP A 104 -13.72 -2.57 3.05
C ASP A 104 -12.83 -3.32 2.04
N PHE A 105 -11.92 -2.57 1.42
CA PHE A 105 -11.09 -3.08 0.34
C PHE A 105 -10.07 -4.11 0.85
N ARG A 106 -9.51 -3.85 2.06
CA ARG A 106 -8.59 -4.79 2.71
C ARG A 106 -9.27 -6.14 3.00
N ALA A 107 -10.44 -6.10 3.67
CA ALA A 107 -11.14 -7.33 4.01
C ALA A 107 -11.61 -8.11 2.77
N ALA A 108 -12.05 -7.41 1.73
CA ALA A 108 -12.44 -8.06 0.48
C ALA A 108 -11.26 -8.77 -0.20
N LEU A 109 -10.06 -8.20 -0.15
CA LEU A 109 -8.86 -8.86 -0.67
C LEU A 109 -8.40 -10.02 0.23
N GLU A 110 -8.54 -9.90 1.56
CA GLU A 110 -8.31 -11.02 2.48
C GLU A 110 -9.21 -12.22 2.17
N ASP A 111 -10.50 -11.95 1.95
CA ASP A 111 -11.48 -13.00 1.62
C ASP A 111 -11.18 -13.64 0.27
N GLU A 112 -10.79 -12.85 -0.73
CA GLU A 112 -10.46 -13.32 -2.09
C GLU A 112 -9.23 -14.22 -2.10
N LEU A 113 -8.15 -13.80 -1.40
CA LEU A 113 -6.87 -14.51 -1.42
C LEU A 113 -6.77 -15.61 -0.34
N GLY A 114 -7.58 -15.56 0.71
CA GLY A 114 -7.46 -16.43 1.88
C GLY A 114 -6.18 -16.18 2.69
N LEU A 115 -5.57 -15.01 2.56
CA LEU A 115 -4.32 -14.62 3.20
C LEU A 115 -4.49 -13.33 4.02
N PRO A 116 -3.75 -13.13 5.13
CA PRO A 116 -3.77 -11.88 5.88
C PRO A 116 -3.33 -10.71 4.99
N VAL A 117 -4.07 -9.60 5.01
CA VAL A 117 -3.75 -8.36 4.28
C VAL A 117 -3.47 -7.22 5.25
N VAL A 118 -2.29 -6.60 5.13
CA VAL A 118 -1.94 -5.37 5.84
C VAL A 118 -2.11 -4.19 4.89
N TYR A 119 -2.91 -3.22 5.32
CA TYR A 119 -3.22 -2.03 4.52
C TYR A 119 -2.45 -0.79 4.96
N ASN A 120 -1.99 -0.01 3.99
CA ASN A 120 -1.53 1.36 4.17
C ASN A 120 -2.03 2.26 3.01
N ASN A 121 -1.97 3.57 3.24
CA ASN A 121 -1.96 4.54 2.14
C ASN A 121 -0.59 4.48 1.44
N ASP A 122 -0.53 4.80 0.15
CA ASP A 122 0.68 4.77 -0.69
C ASP A 122 1.83 5.63 -0.12
N GLY A 123 1.54 6.85 0.34
CA GLY A 123 2.52 7.72 1.00
C GLY A 123 3.07 7.12 2.30
N ASN A 124 2.22 6.49 3.10
CA ASN A 124 2.62 5.81 4.32
C ASN A 124 3.45 4.55 4.04
N ALA A 125 3.10 3.77 3.02
CA ALA A 125 3.86 2.60 2.61
C ALA A 125 5.27 3.00 2.15
N ALA A 126 5.39 4.00 1.29
CA ALA A 126 6.65 4.54 0.83
C ALA A 126 7.51 5.12 1.98
N ALA A 127 6.89 5.84 2.92
CA ALA A 127 7.59 6.39 4.09
C ALA A 127 8.13 5.29 5.01
N LEU A 128 7.35 4.24 5.24
CA LEU A 128 7.77 3.11 6.08
C LEU A 128 8.94 2.35 5.42
N TYR A 129 8.86 2.12 4.12
CA TYR A 129 9.94 1.49 3.36
C TYR A 129 11.22 2.34 3.39
N ALA A 130 11.14 3.64 3.12
CA ALA A 130 12.28 4.55 3.18
C ALA A 130 12.92 4.61 4.58
N HIS A 131 12.10 4.54 5.65
CA HIS A 131 12.58 4.45 7.02
C HIS A 131 13.38 3.17 7.26
N HIS A 132 12.84 2.03 6.81
CA HIS A 132 13.49 0.73 6.95
C HIS A 132 14.82 0.68 6.19
N GLU A 133 14.85 1.13 4.94
CA GLU A 133 16.06 1.19 4.11
C GLU A 133 17.16 2.09 4.73
N HIS A 134 16.75 3.22 5.32
CA HIS A 134 17.71 4.18 5.88
C HIS A 134 18.29 3.72 7.22
N PHE A 135 17.46 3.15 8.10
CA PHE A 135 17.87 2.83 9.47
C PHE A 135 18.14 1.34 9.72
N GLY A 136 17.63 0.45 8.87
CA GLY A 136 17.82 -1.00 8.99
C GLY A 136 17.45 -1.52 10.37
N ALA A 137 18.34 -2.27 10.99
CA ALA A 137 18.10 -2.93 12.28
C ALA A 137 17.81 -1.98 13.45
N ILE A 138 18.21 -0.71 13.36
CA ILE A 138 17.96 0.29 14.42
C ILE A 138 16.68 1.10 14.17
N GLY A 139 15.92 0.79 13.13
CA GLY A 139 14.69 1.52 12.75
C GLY A 139 13.68 1.60 13.88
N GLY A 140 13.54 0.55 14.70
CA GLY A 140 12.66 0.54 15.86
C GLY A 140 12.98 1.59 16.95
N GLU A 141 14.20 2.16 16.94
CA GLU A 141 14.64 3.19 17.87
C GLU A 141 14.66 4.59 17.23
N ARG A 142 14.23 4.70 15.99
CA ARG A 142 14.32 5.93 15.18
C ARG A 142 12.95 6.44 14.78
N SER A 143 12.93 7.71 14.43
CA SER A 143 11.74 8.37 13.86
C SER A 143 12.15 9.14 12.62
N SER A 144 11.24 9.22 11.65
CA SER A 144 11.45 9.95 10.40
C SER A 144 10.16 10.58 9.89
N ILE A 145 10.33 11.60 9.06
CA ILE A 145 9.27 12.16 8.23
C ILE A 145 9.77 12.04 6.78
N SER A 146 8.96 11.47 5.93
CA SER A 146 9.24 11.35 4.50
C SER A 146 8.27 12.25 3.72
N ALA A 147 8.81 13.00 2.77
CA ALA A 147 8.02 13.76 1.80
C ALA A 147 8.23 13.11 0.42
N ILE A 148 7.14 12.64 -0.18
CA ILE A 148 7.13 11.96 -1.47
C ILE A 148 6.62 12.94 -2.51
N VAL A 149 7.52 13.41 -3.37
CA VAL A 149 7.22 14.42 -4.41
C VAL A 149 7.03 13.73 -5.75
N GLY A 150 5.83 13.82 -6.30
CA GLY A 150 5.45 13.31 -7.61
C GLY A 150 4.50 14.29 -8.30
N THR A 151 3.41 13.81 -8.87
CA THR A 151 2.31 14.67 -9.36
C THR A 151 1.71 15.51 -8.23
N GLY A 152 1.68 14.96 -7.01
CA GLY A 152 1.31 15.61 -5.77
C GLY A 152 2.45 15.58 -4.76
N LEU A 153 2.16 16.01 -3.53
CA LEU A 153 3.01 15.89 -2.36
C LEU A 153 2.33 14.96 -1.37
N GLY A 154 2.83 13.74 -1.27
CA GLY A 154 2.46 12.78 -0.24
C GLY A 154 3.50 12.74 0.88
N GLY A 155 3.27 11.92 1.88
CA GLY A 155 4.24 11.72 2.94
C GLY A 155 3.79 10.72 3.98
N GLY A 156 4.66 10.51 4.97
CA GLY A 156 4.36 9.69 6.12
C GLY A 156 5.29 9.99 7.28
N VAL A 157 4.82 9.69 8.46
CA VAL A 157 5.54 9.91 9.73
C VAL A 157 5.74 8.56 10.39
N VAL A 158 6.99 8.21 10.69
CA VAL A 158 7.36 6.99 11.41
C VAL A 158 7.90 7.39 12.78
N VAL A 159 7.38 6.81 13.83
CA VAL A 159 7.83 7.05 15.23
C VAL A 159 8.18 5.71 15.87
N GLY A 160 9.43 5.57 16.29
CA GLY A 160 9.90 4.32 16.90
C GLY A 160 9.69 3.09 15.98
N GLY A 161 9.90 3.25 14.68
CA GLY A 161 9.68 2.19 13.68
C GLY A 161 8.22 1.95 13.28
N HIS A 162 7.26 2.68 13.84
CA HIS A 162 5.84 2.51 13.56
C HIS A 162 5.28 3.67 12.76
N ILE A 163 4.54 3.37 11.69
CA ILE A 163 3.85 4.38 10.88
C ILE A 163 2.70 5.01 11.68
N VAL A 164 2.65 6.34 11.67
CA VAL A 164 1.57 7.10 12.32
C VAL A 164 0.42 7.23 11.32
N LYS A 165 -0.65 6.47 11.53
CA LYS A 165 -1.83 6.50 10.66
C LYS A 165 -2.82 7.60 11.04
N GLY A 166 -2.85 8.02 12.31
CA GLY A 166 -3.87 8.93 12.86
C GLY A 166 -5.24 8.26 13.02
N ALA A 167 -6.17 8.96 13.66
CA ALA A 167 -7.49 8.41 13.99
C ALA A 167 -8.37 8.11 12.75
N ALA A 168 -8.13 8.80 11.64
CA ALA A 168 -8.90 8.65 10.40
C ALA A 168 -8.05 8.14 9.21
N GLY A 169 -6.84 7.63 9.46
CA GLY A 169 -5.94 7.20 8.41
C GLY A 169 -5.25 8.34 7.63
N MET A 170 -5.39 9.59 8.08
CA MET A 170 -4.98 10.80 7.34
C MET A 170 -3.71 11.45 7.90
N ALA A 171 -2.96 10.79 8.80
CA ALA A 171 -1.70 11.34 9.26
C ALA A 171 -0.65 11.26 8.15
N GLY A 172 0.20 12.29 8.07
CA GLY A 172 1.23 12.36 7.02
C GLY A 172 0.81 13.02 5.71
N GLU A 173 -0.43 13.53 5.62
CA GLU A 173 -0.96 14.26 4.45
C GLU A 173 -0.31 15.66 4.30
N LEU A 174 1.02 15.68 4.08
CA LEU A 174 1.83 16.91 4.07
C LEU A 174 1.45 17.87 2.94
N GLY A 175 0.94 17.35 1.83
CA GLY A 175 0.50 18.15 0.69
C GLY A 175 -0.78 18.94 0.92
N HIS A 176 -1.53 18.65 1.99
CA HIS A 176 -2.77 19.31 2.35
C HIS A 176 -2.60 20.36 3.46
N VAL A 177 -1.36 20.65 3.87
CA VAL A 177 -1.07 21.68 4.87
C VAL A 177 -1.30 23.06 4.27
N HIS A 178 -2.11 23.89 4.95
CA HIS A 178 -2.30 25.27 4.55
C HIS A 178 -1.11 26.12 4.97
N ILE A 179 -0.41 26.70 3.99
CA ILE A 179 0.70 27.64 4.23
C ILE A 179 0.20 29.02 3.89
N PRO A 180 0.09 29.96 4.86
CA PRO A 180 -0.26 31.36 4.54
C PRO A 180 0.89 31.97 3.72
N MET A 181 0.55 32.47 2.53
CA MET A 181 1.49 33.11 1.61
C MET A 181 1.54 34.63 1.80
N GLU A 182 1.49 35.12 3.04
CA GLU A 182 1.69 36.54 3.31
C GLU A 182 3.17 36.89 3.13
N GLY A 183 3.45 37.70 2.13
CA GLY A 183 4.80 38.29 1.92
C GLY A 183 5.64 37.71 0.78
N LEU A 184 5.06 36.95 -0.14
CA LEU A 184 5.74 36.45 -1.35
C LEU A 184 5.31 37.20 -2.63
N LEU A 185 5.01 38.49 -2.53
CA LEU A 185 4.83 39.40 -3.68
C LEU A 185 5.93 40.46 -3.68
#